data_3ad6272b4802f2e423c766e6ee3a0987
#
_entry.id   3ad6272b4802f2e423c766e6ee3a0987
#
_cell.length_a   1.000
_cell.length_b   1.000
_cell.length_c   1.000
_cell.angle_alpha   90.00
_cell.angle_beta   90.00
_cell.angle_gamma   90.00
#
_symmetry.space_group_name_H-M   'P 1'
#
loop_
_entity.id
_entity.type
_entity.pdbx_description
1 polymer ?
#
loop_
_entity_poly.entity_id
_entity_poly.type
_entity_poly.pdbx_seq_one_letter_code
_entity_poly.pdbx_strand_id
1 'polypeptide(L)'
;EIMPSLVGSEMCIRDRNKPEGQKLSILMENMGRVNFGPNLERQRKGIDGSVQVNGHNHYYWKEYTLPMEHLEHLDFTIPSVPGTPGFYEFSFEADETGDTFLDFTGWGKGCILVNGFNIGRFWEIGPQKRLYIPGPLLKKGTNTILIFETEGKVPGIITLCDEPDLG
;
A
#
# COMPACT_ATOMS: atom_id res chain seq x y z
N GLU A 1 10.93 18.18 -11.54
CA GLU A 1 10.34 16.86 -11.19
C GLU A 1 11.32 15.78 -11.62
N ILE A 2 12.13 15.31 -10.70
CA ILE A 2 13.05 14.19 -10.96
C ILE A 2 12.56 13.05 -10.07
N MET A 3 11.91 12.08 -10.67
CA MET A 3 11.69 10.79 -10.02
C MET A 3 12.91 9.91 -10.33
N PRO A 4 13.82 9.67 -9.39
CA PRO A 4 14.80 8.64 -9.57
C PRO A 4 14.14 7.29 -9.40
N SER A 5 13.89 6.59 -10.49
CA SER A 5 13.56 5.17 -10.47
C SER A 5 14.81 4.41 -10.06
N LEU A 6 14.91 4.03 -8.80
CA LEU A 6 15.88 3.06 -8.35
C LEU A 6 15.27 1.67 -8.49
N VAL A 7 15.93 0.79 -9.21
CA VAL A 7 15.54 -0.61 -9.39
C VAL A 7 15.36 -1.26 -8.01
N GLY A 8 14.12 -1.47 -7.61
CA GLY A 8 13.74 -2.22 -6.41
C GLY A 8 13.24 -1.44 -5.21
N SER A 9 13.18 -0.10 -5.26
CA SER A 9 12.51 0.70 -4.23
C SER A 9 12.03 2.03 -4.80
N GLU A 10 10.77 2.38 -4.58
CA GLU A 10 10.28 3.73 -4.86
C GLU A 10 10.29 4.55 -3.58
N MET A 11 10.86 5.72 -3.64
CA MET A 11 10.86 6.70 -2.57
C MET A 11 10.02 7.90 -3.03
N CYS A 12 8.85 8.08 -2.42
CA CYS A 12 8.05 9.28 -2.63
C CYS A 12 8.59 10.43 -1.77
N ILE A 13 9.34 11.35 -2.38
CA ILE A 13 9.76 12.59 -1.74
C ILE A 13 8.80 13.69 -2.23
N ARG A 14 7.97 14.20 -1.35
CA ARG A 14 7.26 15.46 -1.59
C ARG A 14 8.13 16.61 -1.09
N ASP A 15 8.93 17.15 -2.00
CA ASP A 15 9.67 18.39 -1.73
C ASP A 15 8.70 19.58 -1.92
N ARG A 16 8.33 20.20 -0.82
CA ARG A 16 7.78 21.54 -0.82
C ARG A 16 8.79 22.40 -0.08
N ASN A 17 9.38 23.38 -0.76
CA ASN A 17 10.18 24.41 -0.13
C ASN A 17 9.40 25.00 1.04
N LYS A 18 9.78 24.63 2.25
CA LYS A 18 9.08 25.03 3.46
C LYS A 18 10.03 25.81 4.35
N PRO A 19 9.55 26.85 5.04
CA PRO A 19 10.38 27.67 5.94
C PRO A 19 11.02 26.84 7.06
N GLU A 20 12.09 27.40 7.65
CA GLU A 20 12.85 26.78 8.74
C GLU A 20 11.97 26.14 9.84
N GLY A 21 12.36 24.96 10.30
CA GLY A 21 11.68 24.26 11.40
C GLY A 21 10.63 23.24 10.98
N GLN A 22 10.52 22.90 9.70
CA GLN A 22 9.51 21.92 9.25
C GLN A 22 10.02 20.49 9.30
N LYS A 23 9.10 19.60 9.67
CA LYS A 23 9.33 18.15 9.73
C LYS A 23 9.28 17.55 8.32
N LEU A 24 10.32 16.86 7.91
CA LEU A 24 10.33 15.97 6.74
C LEU A 24 9.95 14.57 7.19
N SER A 25 8.96 13.96 6.54
CA SER A 25 8.60 12.57 6.73
C SER A 25 8.78 11.83 5.41
N ILE A 26 9.42 10.66 5.46
CA ILE A 26 9.67 9.81 4.30
C ILE A 26 8.94 8.49 4.57
N LEU A 27 8.00 8.13 3.70
CA LEU A 27 7.38 6.81 3.70
C LEU A 27 8.16 5.92 2.74
N MET A 28 8.72 4.82 3.27
CA MET A 28 9.45 3.85 2.49
C MET A 28 8.61 2.58 2.32
N GLU A 29 8.33 2.20 1.10
CA GLU A 29 7.69 0.95 0.76
C GLU A 29 8.70 -0.03 0.14
N ASN A 30 8.82 -1.22 0.72
CA ASN A 30 9.58 -2.31 0.13
C ASN A 30 8.71 -3.04 -0.89
N MET A 31 8.79 -2.60 -2.15
CA MET A 31 8.18 -3.30 -3.29
C MET A 31 8.68 -4.74 -3.35
N GLY A 32 7.93 -5.63 -3.98
CA GLY A 32 8.21 -7.06 -4.07
C GLY A 32 9.69 -7.45 -4.18
N ARG A 33 10.01 -8.67 -3.85
CA ARG A 33 11.37 -9.21 -3.96
C ARG A 33 11.60 -9.85 -5.33
N VAL A 34 12.86 -10.01 -5.74
CA VAL A 34 13.20 -10.83 -6.89
C VAL A 34 12.72 -12.26 -6.65
N ASN A 35 12.15 -12.88 -7.67
CA ASN A 35 11.61 -14.24 -7.59
C ASN A 35 12.58 -15.29 -8.12
N PHE A 36 13.72 -14.86 -8.63
CA PHE A 36 14.73 -15.74 -9.24
C PHE A 36 16.13 -15.16 -9.11
N GLY A 37 17.13 -16.01 -8.96
CA GLY A 37 18.54 -15.67 -8.99
C GLY A 37 19.31 -15.93 -7.69
N PRO A 38 20.67 -15.86 -7.73
CA PRO A 38 21.52 -16.23 -6.59
C PRO A 38 21.46 -15.27 -5.40
N ASN A 39 20.84 -14.11 -5.57
CA ASN A 39 20.74 -13.06 -4.55
C ASN A 39 19.39 -13.01 -3.83
N LEU A 40 18.52 -13.99 -4.02
CA LEU A 40 17.19 -14.04 -3.37
C LEU A 40 17.26 -13.82 -1.85
N GLU A 41 18.18 -14.51 -1.17
CA GLU A 41 18.35 -14.42 0.27
C GLU A 41 19.14 -13.19 0.73
N ARG A 42 19.85 -12.54 -0.18
CA ARG A 42 20.74 -11.43 0.14
C ARG A 42 20.17 -10.06 -0.23
N GLN A 43 19.02 -10.04 -0.88
CA GLN A 43 18.40 -8.79 -1.26
C GLN A 43 18.00 -7.99 -0.03
N ARG A 44 18.59 -6.82 0.12
CA ARG A 44 18.21 -5.82 1.10
C ARG A 44 17.45 -4.71 0.38
N LYS A 45 16.49 -4.12 1.07
CA LYS A 45 15.71 -2.97 0.61
C LYS A 45 15.59 -1.98 1.75
N GLY A 46 15.42 -0.73 1.38
CA GLY A 46 15.34 0.36 2.33
C GLY A 46 16.14 1.57 1.86
N ILE A 47 16.35 2.51 2.75
CA ILE A 47 17.25 3.64 2.50
C ILE A 47 18.68 3.12 2.69
N ASP A 48 19.48 3.17 1.61
CA ASP A 48 20.88 2.82 1.65
C ASP A 48 21.73 4.11 1.59
N GLY A 49 22.57 4.30 2.60
CA GLY A 49 23.39 5.49 2.74
C GLY A 49 22.73 6.63 3.51
N SER A 50 23.12 7.86 3.20
CA SER A 50 22.64 9.06 3.88
C SER A 50 21.47 9.72 3.16
N VAL A 51 20.53 10.28 3.94
CA VAL A 51 19.48 11.15 3.39
C VAL A 51 20.04 12.55 3.25
N GLN A 52 19.97 13.10 2.03
CA GLN A 52 20.42 14.45 1.72
C GLN A 52 19.25 15.34 1.32
N VAL A 53 19.22 16.53 1.86
CA VAL A 53 18.29 17.59 1.46
C VAL A 53 19.12 18.81 1.05
N ASN A 54 18.92 19.30 -0.15
CA ASN A 54 19.69 20.42 -0.74
C ASN A 54 21.21 20.22 -0.66
N GLY A 55 21.69 18.97 -0.86
CA GLY A 55 23.11 18.63 -0.82
C GLY A 55 23.72 18.49 0.59
N HIS A 56 22.94 18.64 1.63
CA HIS A 56 23.40 18.47 3.02
C HIS A 56 22.89 17.16 3.61
N ASN A 57 23.78 16.41 4.28
CA ASN A 57 23.41 15.20 5.00
C ASN A 57 22.60 15.55 6.25
N HIS A 58 21.49 14.85 6.42
CA HIS A 58 20.65 14.94 7.59
C HIS A 58 20.76 13.68 8.44
N TYR A 59 20.91 13.86 9.74
CA TYR A 59 21.12 12.81 10.75
C TYR A 59 20.00 12.85 11.78
N TYR A 60 20.03 11.89 12.71
CA TYR A 60 19.07 11.81 13.84
C TYR A 60 17.62 11.60 13.39
N TRP A 61 17.44 10.74 12.37
CA TRP A 61 16.11 10.33 11.93
C TRP A 61 15.40 9.52 13.00
N LYS A 62 14.08 9.70 13.11
CA LYS A 62 13.23 8.79 13.85
C LYS A 62 12.63 7.81 12.84
N GLU A 63 12.88 6.54 13.05
CA GLU A 63 12.38 5.47 12.20
C GLU A 63 11.19 4.80 12.88
N TYR A 64 10.15 4.54 12.11
CA TYR A 64 8.95 3.84 12.53
C TYR A 64 8.73 2.67 11.59
N THR A 65 8.61 1.48 12.14
CA THR A 65 8.17 0.31 11.38
C THR A 65 6.65 0.33 11.28
N LEU A 66 6.11 -0.11 10.13
CA LEU A 66 4.68 -0.22 9.89
C LEU A 66 4.34 -1.68 9.58
N PRO A 67 4.33 -2.57 10.58
CA PRO A 67 4.22 -4.02 10.38
C PRO A 67 2.80 -4.47 9.99
N MET A 68 1.81 -3.56 9.94
CA MET A 68 0.40 -3.89 9.72
C MET A 68 -0.19 -4.80 10.80
N GLU A 69 0.34 -4.70 12.00
CA GLU A 69 -0.17 -5.34 13.22
C GLU A 69 -1.05 -4.34 13.98
N HIS A 70 -1.93 -4.85 14.84
CA HIS A 70 -2.80 -4.02 15.68
C HIS A 70 -3.69 -3.04 14.91
N LEU A 71 -4.20 -3.48 13.75
CA LEU A 71 -5.08 -2.69 12.90
C LEU A 71 -6.46 -2.42 13.54
N GLU A 72 -6.80 -3.17 14.60
CA GLU A 72 -7.99 -2.96 15.42
C GLU A 72 -8.01 -1.61 16.16
N HIS A 73 -6.88 -0.93 16.23
CA HIS A 73 -6.76 0.42 16.84
C HIS A 73 -6.97 1.56 15.84
N LEU A 74 -7.23 1.24 14.57
CA LEU A 74 -7.49 2.28 13.58
C LEU A 74 -8.84 2.97 13.86
N ASP A 75 -8.83 4.29 13.80
CA ASP A 75 -10.03 5.12 13.97
C ASP A 75 -10.54 5.59 12.59
N PHE A 76 -11.58 4.92 12.11
CA PHE A 76 -12.22 5.24 10.82
C PHE A 76 -13.20 6.41 10.90
N THR A 77 -13.39 7.02 12.07
CA THR A 77 -14.18 8.25 12.21
C THR A 77 -13.42 9.48 11.76
N ILE A 78 -12.10 9.39 11.64
CA ILE A 78 -11.23 10.47 11.17
C ILE A 78 -11.37 10.60 9.65
N PRO A 79 -11.80 11.76 9.12
CA PRO A 79 -11.90 11.94 7.67
C PRO A 79 -10.56 11.77 6.96
N SER A 80 -10.60 11.10 5.81
CA SER A 80 -9.42 10.99 4.95
C SER A 80 -9.01 12.36 4.41
N VAL A 81 -7.70 12.58 4.32
CA VAL A 81 -7.12 13.80 3.75
C VAL A 81 -6.61 13.48 2.34
N PRO A 82 -7.20 14.05 1.28
CA PRO A 82 -6.74 13.82 -0.08
C PRO A 82 -5.24 14.11 -0.24
N GLY A 83 -4.54 13.24 -0.93
CA GLY A 83 -3.10 13.37 -1.13
C GLY A 83 -2.24 12.89 0.04
N THR A 84 -2.82 12.20 1.02
CA THR A 84 -2.07 11.52 2.10
C THR A 84 -2.43 10.05 2.13
N PRO A 85 -1.48 9.16 2.48
CA PRO A 85 -1.78 7.76 2.73
C PRO A 85 -2.89 7.59 3.77
N GLY A 86 -3.73 6.56 3.59
CA GLY A 86 -4.84 6.33 4.50
C GLY A 86 -5.32 4.88 4.51
N PHE A 87 -6.06 4.53 5.56
CA PHE A 87 -6.74 3.26 5.68
C PHE A 87 -8.23 3.43 5.39
N TYR A 88 -8.81 2.47 4.68
CA TYR A 88 -10.23 2.45 4.30
C TYR A 88 -10.81 1.09 4.58
N GLU A 89 -11.91 1.05 5.31
CA GLU A 89 -12.61 -0.19 5.64
C GLU A 89 -13.93 -0.29 4.90
N PHE A 90 -14.19 -1.46 4.34
CA PHE A 90 -15.44 -1.83 3.71
C PHE A 90 -15.95 -3.12 4.31
N SER A 91 -17.25 -3.29 4.34
CA SER A 91 -17.90 -4.54 4.71
C SER A 91 -18.94 -4.93 3.66
N PHE A 92 -19.10 -6.23 3.47
CA PHE A 92 -20.14 -6.78 2.59
C PHE A 92 -20.67 -8.08 3.15
N GLU A 93 -21.92 -8.38 2.80
CA GLU A 93 -22.56 -9.64 3.16
C GLU A 93 -22.41 -10.66 2.03
N ALA A 94 -22.04 -11.89 2.35
CA ALA A 94 -21.94 -12.98 1.40
C ALA A 94 -22.90 -14.12 1.82
N ASP A 95 -23.81 -14.49 0.92
CA ASP A 95 -24.71 -15.63 1.11
C ASP A 95 -23.98 -16.96 0.89
N GLU A 96 -23.04 -16.95 -0.02
CA GLU A 96 -22.20 -18.10 -0.39
C GLU A 96 -20.73 -17.70 -0.44
N THR A 97 -19.84 -18.67 -0.31
CA THR A 97 -18.41 -18.47 -0.42
C THR A 97 -17.87 -19.12 -1.68
N GLY A 98 -17.06 -18.41 -2.43
CA GLY A 98 -16.44 -18.88 -3.65
C GLY A 98 -15.26 -18.01 -4.02
N ASP A 99 -14.48 -18.48 -4.98
CA ASP A 99 -13.38 -17.71 -5.53
C ASP A 99 -13.91 -16.47 -6.25
N THR A 100 -13.30 -15.32 -6.00
CA THR A 100 -13.70 -14.04 -6.60
C THR A 100 -12.49 -13.15 -6.80
N PHE A 101 -12.67 -12.04 -7.48
CA PHE A 101 -11.66 -11.02 -7.67
C PHE A 101 -12.14 -9.68 -7.17
N LEU A 102 -11.24 -8.91 -6.59
CA LEU A 102 -11.50 -7.54 -6.16
C LEU A 102 -10.98 -6.56 -7.21
N ASP A 103 -11.91 -5.81 -7.81
CA ASP A 103 -11.60 -4.71 -8.71
C ASP A 103 -11.37 -3.44 -7.89
N PHE A 104 -10.20 -2.85 -8.05
CA PHE A 104 -9.78 -1.61 -7.38
C PHE A 104 -9.57 -0.45 -8.36
N THR A 105 -10.29 -0.45 -9.47
CA THR A 105 -10.26 0.66 -10.44
C THR A 105 -10.52 2.00 -9.75
N GLY A 106 -9.67 2.97 -10.00
CA GLY A 106 -9.73 4.30 -9.38
C GLY A 106 -8.90 4.46 -8.11
N TRP A 107 -8.39 3.37 -7.54
CA TRP A 107 -7.41 3.37 -6.46
C TRP A 107 -6.00 3.55 -7.02
N GLY A 108 -5.09 4.07 -6.20
CA GLY A 108 -3.71 4.30 -6.60
C GLY A 108 -2.83 3.07 -6.40
N LYS A 109 -2.32 2.94 -5.19
CA LYS A 109 -1.36 1.90 -4.82
C LYS A 109 -1.47 1.59 -3.34
N GLY A 110 -1.27 0.32 -2.99
CA GLY A 110 -1.31 -0.09 -1.60
C GLY A 110 -1.38 -1.59 -1.40
N CYS A 111 -1.94 -2.01 -0.27
CA CYS A 111 -2.21 -3.41 0.02
C CYS A 111 -3.62 -3.59 0.58
N ILE A 112 -4.14 -4.80 0.43
CA ILE A 112 -5.51 -5.15 0.78
C ILE A 112 -5.50 -6.35 1.74
N LEU A 113 -6.26 -6.22 2.82
CA LEU A 113 -6.53 -7.32 3.74
C LEU A 113 -8.01 -7.70 3.62
N VAL A 114 -8.28 -8.98 3.52
CA VAL A 114 -9.62 -9.55 3.55
C VAL A 114 -9.76 -10.40 4.81
N ASN A 115 -10.71 -10.08 5.67
CA ASN A 115 -10.89 -10.73 6.97
C ASN A 115 -9.58 -10.83 7.80
N GLY A 116 -8.74 -9.78 7.71
CA GLY A 116 -7.44 -9.71 8.39
C GLY A 116 -6.27 -10.40 7.66
N PHE A 117 -6.53 -11.11 6.57
CA PHE A 117 -5.49 -11.75 5.77
C PHE A 117 -5.05 -10.83 4.62
N ASN A 118 -3.75 -10.56 4.50
CA ASN A 118 -3.20 -9.75 3.43
C ASN A 118 -3.20 -10.55 2.11
N ILE A 119 -4.08 -10.18 1.18
CA ILE A 119 -4.20 -10.83 -0.13
C ILE A 119 -3.19 -10.30 -1.16
N GLY A 120 -2.48 -9.24 -0.83
CA GLY A 120 -1.45 -8.71 -1.70
C GLY A 120 -1.53 -7.21 -1.90
N ARG A 121 -0.78 -6.77 -2.88
CA ARG A 121 -0.61 -5.39 -3.26
C ARG A 121 -1.37 -5.09 -4.54
N PHE A 122 -1.98 -3.93 -4.59
CA PHE A 122 -2.55 -3.35 -5.81
C PHE A 122 -1.74 -2.16 -6.29
N TRP A 123 -1.81 -1.89 -7.58
CA TRP A 123 -1.23 -0.70 -8.21
C TRP A 123 -1.96 -0.37 -9.50
N GLU A 124 -2.39 0.88 -9.66
CA GLU A 124 -3.17 1.31 -10.83
C GLU A 124 -2.46 1.09 -12.18
N ILE A 125 -1.13 1.11 -12.18
CA ILE A 125 -0.35 0.87 -13.40
C ILE A 125 -0.24 -0.62 -13.76
N GLY A 126 -0.73 -1.50 -12.91
CA GLY A 126 -0.72 -2.93 -13.16
C GLY A 126 0.61 -3.62 -12.83
N PRO A 127 0.83 -4.82 -13.40
CA PRO A 127 0.01 -5.44 -14.45
C PRO A 127 -1.37 -5.92 -13.97
N GLN A 128 -1.50 -6.37 -12.71
CA GLN A 128 -2.78 -6.84 -12.18
C GLN A 128 -3.74 -5.67 -11.93
N LYS A 129 -4.95 -5.77 -12.48
CA LYS A 129 -6.04 -4.82 -12.27
C LYS A 129 -7.07 -5.32 -11.28
N ARG A 130 -7.05 -6.62 -10.99
CA ARG A 130 -7.89 -7.27 -9.98
C ARG A 130 -7.06 -8.20 -9.11
N LEU A 131 -7.37 -8.25 -7.82
CA LEU A 131 -6.73 -9.16 -6.88
C LEU A 131 -7.65 -10.35 -6.61
N TYR A 132 -7.08 -11.54 -6.67
CA TYR A 132 -7.77 -12.79 -6.39
C TYR A 132 -8.04 -12.94 -4.89
N ILE A 133 -9.26 -13.30 -4.56
CA ILE A 133 -9.71 -13.66 -3.21
C ILE A 133 -10.12 -15.13 -3.23
N PRO A 134 -9.36 -16.03 -2.59
CA PRO A 134 -9.75 -17.45 -2.50
C PRO A 134 -10.99 -17.63 -1.62
N GLY A 135 -11.91 -18.48 -2.09
CA GLY A 135 -13.15 -18.76 -1.39
C GLY A 135 -13.02 -19.13 0.09
N PRO A 136 -12.02 -19.94 0.50
CA PRO A 136 -11.79 -20.25 1.92
C PRO A 136 -11.48 -19.05 2.83
N LEU A 137 -11.09 -17.91 2.25
CA LEU A 137 -10.84 -16.68 2.99
C LEU A 137 -12.13 -15.93 3.32
N LEU A 138 -13.19 -16.19 2.57
CA LEU A 138 -14.51 -15.63 2.77
C LEU A 138 -15.34 -16.50 3.74
N LYS A 139 -16.28 -15.88 4.40
CA LYS A 139 -17.27 -16.54 5.26
C LYS A 139 -18.68 -16.14 4.86
N LYS A 140 -19.66 -16.98 5.13
CA LYS A 140 -21.07 -16.59 5.04
C LYS A 140 -21.36 -15.49 6.08
N GLY A 141 -22.14 -14.49 5.69
CA GLY A 141 -22.40 -13.30 6.48
C GLY A 141 -21.37 -12.20 6.19
N THR A 142 -21.08 -11.39 7.19
CA THR A 142 -20.26 -10.19 7.07
C THR A 142 -18.79 -10.52 6.83
N ASN A 143 -18.22 -9.96 5.77
CA ASN A 143 -16.80 -9.97 5.46
C ASN A 143 -16.27 -8.54 5.48
N THR A 144 -15.00 -8.38 5.83
CA THR A 144 -14.33 -7.08 5.88
C THR A 144 -13.19 -7.01 4.88
N ILE A 145 -13.06 -5.86 4.24
CA ILE A 145 -11.94 -5.50 3.37
C ILE A 145 -11.31 -4.24 3.95
N LEU A 146 -10.03 -4.34 4.30
CA LEU A 146 -9.24 -3.22 4.75
C LEU A 146 -8.20 -2.89 3.69
N ILE A 147 -8.19 -1.64 3.24
CA ILE A 147 -7.27 -1.15 2.21
C ILE A 147 -6.35 -0.12 2.85
N PHE A 148 -5.05 -0.31 2.71
CA PHE A 148 -4.05 0.72 2.94
C PHE A 148 -3.65 1.34 1.61
N GLU A 149 -4.05 2.59 1.39
CA GLU A 149 -3.77 3.35 0.18
C GLU A 149 -2.61 4.33 0.43
N THR A 150 -1.58 4.29 -0.41
CA THR A 150 -0.30 4.99 -0.15
C THR A 150 -0.09 6.25 -0.98
N GLU A 151 -0.86 6.47 -2.03
CA GLU A 151 -0.72 7.64 -2.92
C GLU A 151 -1.66 8.79 -2.56
N GLY A 152 -2.57 8.55 -1.60
CA GLY A 152 -3.54 9.54 -1.15
C GLY A 152 -4.62 9.82 -2.17
N LYS A 153 -4.96 8.83 -3.01
CA LYS A 153 -6.16 8.91 -3.85
C LYS A 153 -7.40 8.79 -2.99
N VAL A 154 -8.42 9.55 -3.35
CA VAL A 154 -9.72 9.40 -2.73
C VAL A 154 -10.32 8.08 -3.18
N PRO A 155 -10.73 7.23 -2.26
CA PRO A 155 -11.26 5.92 -2.59
C PRO A 155 -12.46 5.99 -3.51
N GLY A 156 -12.41 5.17 -4.54
CA GLY A 156 -13.56 4.87 -5.38
C GLY A 156 -14.42 3.77 -4.78
N ILE A 157 -15.26 3.20 -5.62
CA ILE A 157 -16.00 1.99 -5.30
C ILE A 157 -15.06 0.81 -5.48
N ILE A 158 -15.19 -0.22 -4.65
CA ILE A 158 -14.62 -1.54 -4.87
C ILE A 158 -15.72 -2.49 -5.34
N THR A 159 -15.38 -3.39 -6.23
CA THR A 159 -16.35 -4.34 -6.80
C THR A 159 -15.79 -5.75 -6.75
N LEU A 160 -16.64 -6.72 -6.38
CA LEU A 160 -16.32 -8.14 -6.54
C LEU A 160 -16.67 -8.59 -7.95
N CYS A 161 -15.79 -9.36 -8.57
CA CYS A 161 -15.88 -9.82 -9.96
C CYS A 161 -15.59 -11.31 -10.07
N ASP A 162 -16.18 -11.97 -11.06
CA ASP A 162 -16.00 -13.40 -11.28
C ASP A 162 -14.77 -13.73 -12.13
N GLU A 163 -14.22 -12.74 -12.85
CA GLU A 163 -13.13 -12.95 -13.78
C GLU A 163 -11.89 -12.13 -13.42
N PRO A 164 -10.67 -12.67 -13.68
CA PRO A 164 -9.43 -11.92 -13.51
C PRO A 164 -9.31 -10.80 -14.54
N ASP A 165 -8.54 -9.79 -14.17
CA ASP A 165 -8.02 -8.79 -15.09
C ASP A 165 -6.53 -8.60 -14.79
N LEU A 166 -5.71 -8.97 -15.74
CA LEU A 166 -4.24 -8.92 -15.64
C LEU A 166 -3.63 -7.74 -16.39
N GLY A 167 -4.49 -6.86 -16.92
CA GLY A 167 -4.07 -5.68 -17.68
C GLY A 167 -3.91 -5.90 -19.18
#